data_a3a56296e77807760c7994a521c5f3bb
#
_entry.id   a3a56296e77807760c7994a521c5f3bb
#
_cell.length_a   1.000
_cell.length_b   1.000
_cell.length_c   1.000
_cell.angle_alpha   90.00
_cell.angle_beta   90.00
_cell.angle_gamma   90.00
#
_symmetry.space_group_name_H-M   'P 1'
#
loop_
_entity.id
_entity.type
_entity.pdbx_description
1 polymer ?
#
loop_
_entity_poly.entity_id
_entity_poly.type
_entity_poly.pdbx_seq_one_letter_code
_entity_poly.pdbx_strand_id
1 'polypeptide(L)'
;GGQGAVGGDRGWLLGNGGAGGDGGAGGEGGDSSGGAASAGGDGGAGGAGGAGANGGLLIGHGGAGGGGTGGNGHGRPIGSGGAGGDGGDGGTGGWLYGNGGHGGTGATGGSGRHSGASGDGGDGGDAQAIGDGGAGGSGGLLFGAPGAHG
;
A
#
# COMPACT_ATOMS: atom_id res chain seq x y z
N GLY A 1 3.95 11.69 4.90
CA GLY A 1 4.87 10.99 3.99
C GLY A 1 4.47 11.21 2.54
N GLY A 2 5.41 10.98 1.62
CA GLY A 2 5.11 10.97 0.20
C GLY A 2 4.41 9.68 -0.22
N GLN A 3 3.57 9.72 -1.25
CA GLN A 3 2.95 8.52 -1.80
C GLN A 3 3.99 7.64 -2.52
N GLY A 4 3.79 6.32 -2.51
CA GLY A 4 4.56 5.37 -3.29
C GLY A 4 4.33 5.56 -4.79
N ALA A 5 5.35 5.28 -5.58
CA ALA A 5 5.23 5.32 -7.04
C ALA A 5 4.37 4.16 -7.54
N VAL A 6 3.59 4.40 -8.60
CA VAL A 6 2.86 3.33 -9.30
C VAL A 6 3.87 2.37 -9.96
N GLY A 7 3.54 1.09 -10.01
CA GLY A 7 4.37 0.07 -10.68
C GLY A 7 4.66 0.41 -12.14
N GLY A 8 5.85 0.06 -12.60
CA GLY A 8 6.29 0.34 -13.96
C GLY A 8 5.47 -0.42 -15.01
N ASP A 9 5.39 0.18 -16.22
CA ASP A 9 4.63 -0.37 -17.34
C ASP A 9 5.13 -1.73 -17.81
N ARG A 10 4.19 -2.53 -18.22
CA ARG A 10 4.37 -3.85 -18.83
C ARG A 10 4.72 -3.79 -20.31
N GLY A 11 5.20 -4.88 -20.89
CA GLY A 11 5.20 -5.06 -22.35
C GLY A 11 3.77 -5.07 -22.90
N TRP A 12 3.57 -4.51 -24.11
CA TRP A 12 2.23 -4.34 -24.68
C TRP A 12 1.41 -5.63 -24.74
N LEU A 13 1.98 -6.71 -25.23
CA LEU A 13 1.27 -7.99 -25.44
C LEU A 13 1.56 -9.00 -24.32
N LEU A 14 2.81 -9.12 -23.93
CA LEU A 14 3.33 -10.07 -22.97
C LEU A 14 4.18 -9.34 -21.94
N GLY A 15 4.02 -9.67 -20.69
CA GLY A 15 4.86 -9.16 -19.61
C GLY A 15 4.11 -8.96 -18.30
N ASN A 16 4.81 -9.03 -17.21
CA ASN A 16 4.25 -8.79 -15.89
C ASN A 16 4.24 -7.29 -15.57
N GLY A 17 3.22 -6.84 -14.87
CA GLY A 17 3.19 -5.51 -14.28
C GLY A 17 4.23 -5.36 -13.19
N GLY A 18 4.83 -4.19 -13.05
CA GLY A 18 5.73 -3.85 -11.97
C GLY A 18 5.00 -3.67 -10.63
N ALA A 19 5.65 -3.98 -9.52
CA ALA A 19 5.10 -3.68 -8.21
C ALA A 19 5.05 -2.16 -7.95
N GLY A 20 4.06 -1.71 -7.20
CA GLY A 20 4.00 -0.36 -6.66
C GLY A 20 5.10 -0.12 -5.63
N GLY A 21 5.53 1.11 -5.50
CA GLY A 21 6.51 1.51 -4.48
C GLY A 21 5.84 1.73 -3.12
N ASP A 22 6.60 1.56 -2.05
CA ASP A 22 6.09 1.85 -0.71
C ASP A 22 5.89 3.36 -0.49
N GLY A 23 4.93 3.71 0.35
CA GLY A 23 4.72 5.08 0.79
C GLY A 23 5.85 5.57 1.68
N GLY A 24 6.18 6.86 1.61
CA GLY A 24 7.20 7.47 2.44
C GLY A 24 6.78 7.57 3.90
N ALA A 25 7.75 7.42 4.82
CA ALA A 25 7.50 7.57 6.24
C ALA A 25 6.93 8.96 6.59
N GLY A 26 5.98 9.01 7.51
CA GLY A 26 5.56 10.26 8.12
C GLY A 26 6.72 10.89 8.89
N GLY A 27 6.81 12.22 8.85
CA GLY A 27 7.81 12.97 9.62
C GLY A 27 7.59 12.76 11.13
N GLU A 28 8.69 12.75 11.88
CA GLU A 28 8.62 12.72 13.34
C GLU A 28 8.16 14.07 13.89
N GLY A 29 7.38 14.05 14.95
CA GLY A 29 7.00 15.26 15.67
C GLY A 29 8.21 15.98 16.27
N GLY A 30 8.25 17.30 16.20
CA GLY A 30 9.35 18.11 16.72
C GLY A 30 9.41 18.09 18.25
N ASP A 31 10.63 18.19 18.82
CA ASP A 31 10.84 18.38 20.24
C ASP A 31 10.43 19.79 20.68
N SER A 32 9.70 19.89 21.76
CA SER A 32 9.45 21.18 22.42
C SER A 32 10.67 21.61 23.23
N SER A 33 11.37 22.63 22.80
CA SER A 33 12.50 23.24 23.55
C SER A 33 12.06 24.28 24.59
N GLY A 34 10.78 24.46 24.79
CA GLY A 34 10.21 25.40 25.76
C GLY A 34 9.86 24.74 27.09
N GLY A 35 9.71 25.56 28.17
CA GLY A 35 9.43 25.09 29.53
C GLY A 35 8.19 24.18 29.63
N ALA A 36 7.90 23.73 30.86
CA ALA A 36 6.97 22.64 31.23
C ALA A 36 5.55 22.65 30.60
N ALA A 37 5.20 23.64 29.79
CA ALA A 37 3.88 23.78 29.14
C ALA A 37 3.90 23.58 27.62
N SER A 38 5.05 23.38 27.01
CA SER A 38 5.13 23.18 25.54
C SER A 38 4.92 21.72 25.19
N ALA A 39 3.83 21.40 24.50
CA ALA A 39 3.61 20.05 23.99
C ALA A 39 4.61 19.74 22.86
N GLY A 40 5.12 18.51 22.81
CA GLY A 40 5.85 18.02 21.66
C GLY A 40 4.94 17.96 20.43
N GLY A 41 5.55 18.03 19.25
CA GLY A 41 4.83 17.95 17.99
C GLY A 41 4.20 16.58 17.73
N ASP A 42 3.08 16.56 17.04
CA ASP A 42 2.48 15.32 16.55
C ASP A 42 3.30 14.74 15.39
N GLY A 43 3.34 13.42 15.26
CA GLY A 43 3.91 12.73 14.10
C GLY A 43 3.10 13.01 12.84
N GLY A 44 3.80 13.15 11.71
CA GLY A 44 3.14 13.29 10.41
C GLY A 44 2.49 12.00 9.96
N ALA A 45 1.42 12.11 9.16
CA ALA A 45 0.82 10.93 8.53
C ALA A 45 1.80 10.28 7.55
N GLY A 46 1.75 8.96 7.47
CA GLY A 46 2.45 8.16 6.48
C GLY A 46 1.88 8.40 5.08
N GLY A 47 2.69 8.13 4.07
CA GLY A 47 2.25 8.09 2.69
C GLY A 47 1.58 6.77 2.36
N ALA A 48 0.59 6.79 1.46
CA ALA A 48 0.02 5.57 0.92
C ALA A 48 1.00 4.85 -0.01
N GLY A 49 0.89 3.53 -0.10
CA GLY A 49 1.58 2.72 -1.09
C GLY A 49 1.09 3.02 -2.51
N GLY A 50 1.97 2.83 -3.50
CA GLY A 50 1.61 2.94 -4.92
C GLY A 50 0.90 1.69 -5.43
N ALA A 51 0.01 1.85 -6.41
CA ALA A 51 -0.65 0.70 -7.03
C ALA A 51 0.33 -0.13 -7.88
N GLY A 52 0.12 -1.43 -7.96
CA GLY A 52 0.78 -2.32 -8.90
C GLY A 52 0.29 -2.10 -10.34
N ALA A 53 1.14 -2.29 -11.32
CA ALA A 53 0.76 -2.18 -12.72
C ALA A 53 0.08 -3.47 -13.21
N ASN A 54 -0.78 -3.33 -14.21
CA ASN A 54 -1.50 -4.47 -14.80
C ASN A 54 -0.55 -5.35 -15.61
N GLY A 55 -0.87 -6.65 -15.75
CA GLY A 55 -0.18 -7.56 -16.65
C GLY A 55 -0.35 -7.21 -18.13
N GLY A 56 0.50 -7.77 -19.02
CA GLY A 56 0.42 -7.57 -20.47
C GLY A 56 -0.96 -7.89 -21.02
N LEU A 57 -1.30 -7.31 -22.21
CA LEU A 57 -2.64 -7.43 -22.78
C LEU A 57 -3.10 -8.89 -22.90
N LEU A 58 -2.25 -9.80 -23.33
CA LEU A 58 -2.58 -11.19 -23.55
C LEU A 58 -2.14 -12.09 -22.40
N ILE A 59 -0.86 -12.01 -22.03
CA ILE A 59 -0.27 -12.85 -20.99
C ILE A 59 0.60 -11.98 -20.07
N GLY A 60 0.36 -12.10 -18.75
CA GLY A 60 1.19 -11.44 -17.75
C GLY A 60 0.47 -11.34 -16.40
N HIS A 61 1.23 -11.38 -15.33
CA HIS A 61 0.69 -11.19 -14.00
C HIS A 61 0.60 -9.71 -13.64
N GLY A 62 -0.38 -9.34 -12.86
CA GLY A 62 -0.46 -8.02 -12.24
C GLY A 62 0.64 -7.86 -11.19
N GLY A 63 1.18 -6.64 -11.05
CA GLY A 63 2.13 -6.30 -10.00
C GLY A 63 1.46 -6.12 -8.64
N ALA A 64 2.17 -6.40 -7.56
CA ALA A 64 1.67 -6.16 -6.21
C ALA A 64 1.60 -4.64 -5.90
N GLY A 65 0.68 -4.25 -5.04
CA GLY A 65 0.66 -2.90 -4.46
C GLY A 65 1.77 -2.71 -3.42
N GLY A 66 2.24 -1.48 -3.26
CA GLY A 66 3.21 -1.10 -2.24
C GLY A 66 2.59 -0.93 -0.85
N GLY A 67 3.37 -1.03 0.21
CA GLY A 67 2.92 -0.80 1.59
C GLY A 67 2.85 0.68 1.97
N GLY A 68 2.06 1.00 2.99
CA GLY A 68 2.07 2.32 3.61
C GLY A 68 3.06 2.42 4.78
N THR A 69 3.30 3.60 5.32
CA THR A 69 4.13 3.83 6.52
C THR A 69 3.59 4.98 7.37
N GLY A 70 3.79 4.92 8.69
CA GLY A 70 3.34 5.96 9.63
C GLY A 70 4.51 6.64 10.38
N GLY A 71 4.32 7.87 10.83
CA GLY A 71 5.31 8.64 11.60
C GLY A 71 5.03 8.68 13.09
N ASN A 72 6.07 8.79 13.92
CA ASN A 72 5.95 8.84 15.38
C ASN A 72 5.84 10.27 15.91
N GLY A 73 5.07 10.46 17.00
CA GLY A 73 5.06 11.69 17.79
C GLY A 73 6.24 11.74 18.76
N HIS A 74 6.82 12.92 18.93
CA HIS A 74 7.97 13.19 19.81
C HIS A 74 7.70 14.34 20.77
N GLY A 75 8.62 14.51 21.73
CA GLY A 75 8.65 15.63 22.66
C GLY A 75 8.07 15.32 24.05
N ARG A 76 8.09 16.35 24.95
CA ARG A 76 7.51 16.26 26.30
C ARG A 76 6.60 17.47 26.55
N PRO A 77 5.30 17.30 26.92
CA PRO A 77 4.59 16.02 26.86
C PRO A 77 4.59 15.45 25.44
N ILE A 78 4.66 14.13 25.30
CA ILE A 78 4.79 13.44 24.02
C ILE A 78 3.59 13.79 23.12
N GLY A 79 3.84 14.18 21.88
CA GLY A 79 2.81 14.37 20.85
C GLY A 79 2.10 13.07 20.45
N SER A 80 1.03 13.15 19.71
CA SER A 80 0.32 11.98 19.17
C SER A 80 1.08 11.37 17.98
N GLY A 81 0.98 10.07 17.79
CA GLY A 81 1.46 9.41 16.58
C GLY A 81 0.64 9.79 15.35
N GLY A 82 1.28 9.90 14.19
CA GLY A 82 0.61 10.10 12.91
C GLY A 82 -0.12 8.86 12.42
N ALA A 83 -1.14 9.02 11.58
CA ALA A 83 -1.82 7.89 10.98
C ALA A 83 -0.88 7.08 10.08
N GLY A 84 -1.08 5.77 10.00
CA GLY A 84 -0.47 4.90 9.01
C GLY A 84 -1.00 5.23 7.61
N GLY A 85 -0.18 5.01 6.57
CA GLY A 85 -0.64 5.10 5.19
C GLY A 85 -1.34 3.81 4.75
N ASP A 86 -2.26 3.93 3.81
CA ASP A 86 -2.95 2.79 3.21
C ASP A 86 -2.00 2.01 2.27
N GLY A 87 -2.25 0.71 2.09
CA GLY A 87 -1.60 -0.09 1.06
C GLY A 87 -2.13 0.27 -0.33
N GLY A 88 -1.28 0.13 -1.36
CA GLY A 88 -1.70 0.30 -2.75
C GLY A 88 -2.40 -0.95 -3.30
N ASP A 89 -3.26 -0.77 -4.30
CA ASP A 89 -3.97 -1.88 -4.94
C ASP A 89 -3.04 -2.72 -5.80
N GLY A 90 -3.35 -4.03 -5.95
CA GLY A 90 -2.72 -4.93 -6.91
C GLY A 90 -3.21 -4.70 -8.33
N GLY A 91 -2.33 -4.87 -9.32
CA GLY A 91 -2.69 -4.80 -10.73
C GLY A 91 -3.44 -6.02 -11.24
N THR A 92 -4.26 -5.87 -12.30
CA THR A 92 -4.98 -6.98 -12.92
C THR A 92 -4.05 -7.87 -13.75
N GLY A 93 -4.37 -9.18 -13.85
CA GLY A 93 -3.71 -10.11 -14.77
C GLY A 93 -4.03 -9.84 -16.23
N GLY A 94 -3.25 -10.47 -17.14
CA GLY A 94 -3.49 -10.38 -18.59
C GLY A 94 -4.83 -11.01 -19.00
N TRP A 95 -5.35 -10.56 -20.17
CA TRP A 95 -6.69 -10.97 -20.62
C TRP A 95 -6.85 -12.48 -20.76
N LEU A 96 -5.88 -13.17 -21.34
CA LEU A 96 -5.99 -14.61 -21.57
C LEU A 96 -5.43 -15.42 -20.38
N TYR A 97 -4.24 -15.07 -19.92
CA TYR A 97 -3.54 -15.78 -18.85
C TYR A 97 -2.74 -14.83 -17.97
N GLY A 98 -2.98 -14.92 -16.67
CA GLY A 98 -2.20 -14.21 -15.67
C GLY A 98 -2.95 -14.02 -14.36
N ASN A 99 -2.23 -14.09 -13.27
CA ASN A 99 -2.80 -13.85 -11.95
C ASN A 99 -2.92 -12.35 -11.68
N GLY A 100 -3.90 -11.98 -10.90
CA GLY A 100 -3.95 -10.65 -10.30
C GLY A 100 -2.83 -10.45 -9.27
N GLY A 101 -2.36 -9.22 -9.12
CA GLY A 101 -1.40 -8.83 -8.10
C GLY A 101 -2.04 -8.73 -6.72
N HIS A 102 -1.29 -8.98 -5.66
CA HIS A 102 -1.78 -8.75 -4.30
C HIS A 102 -1.86 -7.26 -3.98
N GLY A 103 -2.85 -6.87 -3.18
CA GLY A 103 -2.84 -5.55 -2.56
C GLY A 103 -1.69 -5.38 -1.58
N GLY A 104 -1.23 -4.15 -1.41
CA GLY A 104 -0.22 -3.79 -0.41
C GLY A 104 -0.79 -3.77 1.00
N THR A 105 0.06 -3.89 1.99
CA THR A 105 -0.35 -3.81 3.40
C THR A 105 -0.50 -2.36 3.85
N GLY A 106 -1.56 -2.07 4.59
CA GLY A 106 -1.64 -0.81 5.34
C GLY A 106 -0.65 -0.78 6.49
N ALA A 107 -0.17 0.41 6.83
CA ALA A 107 0.75 0.59 7.93
C ALA A 107 0.06 0.74 9.28
N THR A 108 0.75 0.34 10.33
CA THR A 108 0.36 0.72 11.69
C THR A 108 0.55 2.22 11.89
N GLY A 109 -0.34 2.84 12.64
CA GLY A 109 -0.14 4.23 13.05
C GLY A 109 1.11 4.39 13.92
N GLY A 110 1.69 5.59 13.88
CA GLY A 110 2.85 5.95 14.68
C GLY A 110 2.57 5.94 16.17
N SER A 111 3.64 5.83 16.96
CA SER A 111 3.60 5.87 18.40
C SER A 111 3.59 7.31 18.93
N GLY A 112 2.95 7.54 20.07
CA GLY A 112 2.90 8.84 20.74
C GLY A 112 2.04 8.73 22.00
N ARG A 113 1.61 9.88 22.55
CA ARG A 113 0.66 9.92 23.68
C ARG A 113 -0.64 9.18 23.33
N HIS A 114 -1.08 9.34 22.09
CA HIS A 114 -2.11 8.55 21.44
C HIS A 114 -1.49 7.93 20.20
N SER A 115 -1.68 6.64 20.00
CA SER A 115 -1.25 6.00 18.75
C SER A 115 -2.06 6.53 17.57
N GLY A 116 -1.42 6.70 16.43
CA GLY A 116 -2.11 7.01 15.19
C GLY A 116 -3.02 5.85 14.75
N ALA A 117 -4.02 6.14 13.93
CA ALA A 117 -4.83 5.10 13.30
C ALA A 117 -3.96 4.25 12.35
N SER A 118 -4.26 2.96 12.21
CA SER A 118 -3.66 2.14 11.15
C SER A 118 -4.28 2.49 9.80
N GLY A 119 -3.51 2.35 8.74
CA GLY A 119 -4.02 2.40 7.38
C GLY A 119 -4.66 1.07 6.96
N ASP A 120 -5.51 1.12 5.95
CA ASP A 120 -6.16 -0.04 5.36
C ASP A 120 -5.22 -0.76 4.37
N GLY A 121 -5.41 -2.06 4.19
CA GLY A 121 -4.74 -2.80 3.11
C GLY A 121 -5.36 -2.44 1.75
N GLY A 122 -4.54 -2.48 0.68
CA GLY A 122 -5.04 -2.31 -0.68
C GLY A 122 -5.79 -3.55 -1.18
N ASP A 123 -6.65 -3.35 -2.17
CA ASP A 123 -7.37 -4.44 -2.83
C ASP A 123 -6.45 -5.28 -3.72
N GLY A 124 -6.73 -6.57 -3.82
CA GLY A 124 -6.06 -7.44 -4.78
C GLY A 124 -6.60 -7.26 -6.19
N GLY A 125 -5.72 -7.38 -7.19
CA GLY A 125 -6.13 -7.35 -8.59
C GLY A 125 -6.82 -8.63 -9.04
N ASP A 126 -7.66 -8.52 -10.06
CA ASP A 126 -8.40 -9.62 -10.65
C ASP A 126 -7.57 -10.39 -11.68
N ALA A 127 -7.81 -11.69 -11.82
CA ALA A 127 -7.47 -12.45 -13.01
C ALA A 127 -8.62 -12.34 -14.03
N GLN A 128 -8.28 -12.40 -15.34
CA GLN A 128 -9.29 -12.26 -16.40
C GLN A 128 -9.86 -13.64 -16.84
N ALA A 129 -9.31 -14.27 -17.86
CA ALA A 129 -9.82 -15.56 -18.34
C ALA A 129 -9.28 -16.75 -17.56
N ILE A 130 -7.96 -16.84 -17.39
CA ILE A 130 -7.26 -17.92 -16.70
C ILE A 130 -6.24 -17.34 -15.75
N GLY A 131 -6.35 -17.66 -14.46
CA GLY A 131 -5.43 -17.23 -13.41
C GLY A 131 -6.12 -17.04 -12.08
N ASP A 132 -5.35 -16.95 -11.02
CA ASP A 132 -5.86 -16.71 -9.67
C ASP A 132 -5.93 -15.20 -9.39
N GLY A 133 -6.94 -14.76 -8.65
CA GLY A 133 -7.01 -13.39 -8.14
C GLY A 133 -5.91 -13.14 -7.12
N GLY A 134 -5.44 -11.88 -7.01
CA GLY A 134 -4.65 -11.42 -5.86
C GLY A 134 -5.48 -11.46 -4.58
N ALA A 135 -4.86 -11.33 -3.41
CA ALA A 135 -5.61 -11.30 -2.16
C ALA A 135 -6.70 -10.20 -2.20
N GLY A 136 -7.95 -10.59 -2.04
CA GLY A 136 -9.13 -9.73 -2.24
C GLY A 136 -9.63 -9.63 -3.70
N GLY A 137 -8.88 -10.11 -4.71
CA GLY A 137 -9.26 -10.09 -6.12
C GLY A 137 -10.05 -11.31 -6.56
N SER A 138 -10.69 -11.22 -7.73
CA SER A 138 -11.46 -12.30 -8.33
C SER A 138 -10.57 -13.27 -9.13
N GLY A 139 -10.89 -14.55 -9.11
CA GLY A 139 -10.28 -15.57 -9.98
C GLY A 139 -10.75 -15.45 -11.44
N GLY A 140 -10.02 -16.11 -12.34
CA GLY A 140 -10.32 -16.09 -13.77
C GLY A 140 -11.66 -16.73 -14.11
N LEU A 141 -12.30 -16.20 -15.16
CA LEU A 141 -13.65 -16.60 -15.59
C LEU A 141 -13.72 -18.08 -16.03
N LEU A 142 -12.66 -18.60 -16.64
CA LEU A 142 -12.60 -19.99 -17.12
C LEU A 142 -11.95 -20.93 -16.08
N PHE A 143 -10.81 -20.52 -15.53
CA PHE A 143 -10.08 -21.26 -14.49
C PHE A 143 -9.34 -20.28 -13.58
N GLY A 144 -9.48 -20.46 -12.30
CA GLY A 144 -8.77 -19.69 -11.28
C GLY A 144 -9.51 -19.62 -9.96
N ALA A 145 -8.78 -19.41 -8.89
CA ALA A 145 -9.35 -19.20 -7.56
C ALA A 145 -9.43 -17.71 -7.24
N PRO A 146 -10.46 -17.24 -6.49
CA PRO A 146 -10.42 -15.89 -5.93
C PRO A 146 -9.29 -15.80 -4.89
N GLY A 147 -8.74 -14.60 -4.74
CA GLY A 147 -7.77 -14.32 -3.68
C GLY A 147 -8.40 -14.43 -2.29
N ALA A 148 -7.59 -14.69 -1.29
CA ALA A 148 -8.05 -14.71 0.09
C ALA A 148 -8.48 -13.29 0.50
N HIS A 149 -9.58 -13.21 1.23
CA HIS A 149 -9.99 -11.98 1.88
C HIS A 149 -9.10 -11.74 3.11
N GLY A 150 -8.62 -10.51 3.27
CA GLY A 150 -7.86 -10.06 4.43
C GLY A 150 -8.77 -9.76 5.63
#